data_2fa207592b243d25e5dc230c34db4edb
#
_entry.id   2fa207592b243d25e5dc230c34db4edb
#
_cell.length_a   1.000
_cell.length_b   1.000
_cell.length_c   1.000
_cell.angle_alpha   90.00
_cell.angle_beta   90.00
_cell.angle_gamma   90.00
#
_symmetry.space_group_name_H-M   'P 1'
#
loop_
_entity.id
_entity.type
_entity.pdbx_description
1 polymer ?
#
loop_
_entity_poly.entity_id
_entity_poly.type
_entity_poly.pdbx_seq_one_letter_code
_entity_poly.pdbx_strand_id
1 'polypeptide(L)'
;QETLGICNNGGFLNFEFYATSPSGNTVDNIPTTGAIATGTISDFNVSALQSSVGDIGSFAVRYTGYMSITTNGTYTFFTSSDDGSKLLIDGVEIVNNDGIHGSQERSGSVTLEVGIHPISILFYQGEGGFSLSASYSGPSISKTSLPFNILAPELDYCYIDTDGDGITNRLDLDSDGDGCPDAIEGAAAFTTTDLVASSMPGGNTGGSYTGEYNSPVVD
;
A
#
# COMPACT_ATOMS: atom_id res chain seq x y z
N GLN A 1 5.47 -5.37 -20.00
CA GLN A 1 5.46 -6.12 -18.72
C GLN A 1 4.92 -5.15 -17.68
N GLU A 2 3.66 -5.32 -17.31
CA GLU A 2 3.02 -4.48 -16.29
C GLU A 2 3.81 -4.60 -14.98
N THR A 3 4.25 -3.49 -14.47
CA THR A 3 4.96 -3.44 -13.19
C THR A 3 3.93 -3.10 -12.11
N LEU A 4 3.67 -4.04 -11.19
CA LEU A 4 2.94 -3.74 -9.96
C LEU A 4 3.64 -2.58 -9.24
N GLY A 5 2.94 -1.51 -8.99
CA GLY A 5 3.45 -0.30 -8.38
C GLY A 5 2.47 0.32 -7.39
N ILE A 6 2.96 1.29 -6.63
CA ILE A 6 2.11 2.19 -5.86
C ILE A 6 1.66 3.29 -6.80
N CYS A 7 0.44 3.16 -7.30
CA CYS A 7 -0.17 4.14 -8.16
C CYS A 7 -0.97 5.16 -7.36
N ASN A 8 -1.77 5.99 -7.98
CA ASN A 8 -2.49 7.16 -7.45
C ASN A 8 -3.21 7.01 -6.09
N ASN A 9 -3.25 5.81 -5.49
CA ASN A 9 -3.73 5.55 -4.12
C ASN A 9 -2.59 5.59 -3.08
N GLY A 10 -1.40 6.05 -3.43
CA GLY A 10 -0.32 6.30 -2.49
C GLY A 10 -0.68 7.39 -1.47
N GLY A 11 -0.03 7.33 -0.32
CA GLY A 11 -0.24 8.30 0.75
C GLY A 11 -1.07 7.77 1.91
N PHE A 12 -1.41 6.48 1.92
CA PHE A 12 -2.27 5.89 2.94
C PHE A 12 -1.78 4.50 3.38
N LEU A 13 -2.17 4.11 4.60
CA LEU A 13 -2.16 2.73 5.08
C LEU A 13 -3.57 2.35 5.54
N ASN A 14 -3.94 1.09 5.40
CA ASN A 14 -5.12 0.56 6.07
C ASN A 14 -4.90 0.52 7.58
N PHE A 15 -5.97 0.71 8.36
CA PHE A 15 -5.96 0.44 9.78
C PHE A 15 -7.13 -0.45 10.19
N GLU A 16 -6.87 -1.22 11.25
CA GLU A 16 -7.87 -1.97 12.02
C GLU A 16 -7.71 -1.55 13.48
N PHE A 17 -8.78 -1.02 14.08
CA PHE A 17 -8.79 -0.55 15.47
C PHE A 17 -9.56 -1.52 16.36
N TYR A 18 -8.96 -1.93 17.48
CA TYR A 18 -9.50 -2.86 18.45
C TYR A 18 -9.66 -2.20 19.81
N ALA A 19 -10.85 -2.28 20.42
CA ALA A 19 -11.22 -1.60 21.67
C ALA A 19 -10.68 -2.28 22.93
N THR A 20 -9.60 -3.02 22.84
CA THR A 20 -8.94 -3.68 23.98
C THR A 20 -7.44 -3.79 23.75
N SER A 21 -6.66 -3.69 24.84
CA SER A 21 -5.26 -4.11 24.79
C SER A 21 -5.15 -5.61 24.52
N PRO A 22 -4.15 -6.06 23.78
CA PRO A 22 -3.93 -7.47 23.53
C PRO A 22 -3.54 -8.20 24.81
N SER A 23 -3.96 -9.46 24.95
CA SER A 23 -3.60 -10.30 26.09
C SER A 23 -2.08 -10.46 26.20
N GLY A 24 -1.58 -10.45 27.43
CA GLY A 24 -0.14 -10.60 27.68
C GLY A 24 0.70 -9.36 27.36
N ASN A 25 0.06 -8.24 27.05
CA ASN A 25 0.72 -6.97 26.74
C ASN A 25 1.75 -7.11 25.60
N THR A 26 1.36 -7.77 24.54
CA THR A 26 2.18 -7.97 23.34
C THR A 26 1.34 -7.73 22.08
N VAL A 27 1.91 -7.02 21.12
CA VAL A 27 1.26 -6.78 19.82
C VAL A 27 1.01 -8.09 19.02
N ASP A 28 1.72 -9.17 19.34
CA ASP A 28 1.53 -10.47 18.69
C ASP A 28 0.13 -11.05 18.95
N ASN A 29 -0.50 -10.62 20.04
CA ASN A 29 -1.83 -11.06 20.43
C ASN A 29 -2.95 -10.07 19.99
N ILE A 30 -2.65 -9.09 19.14
CA ILE A 30 -3.69 -8.24 18.52
C ILE A 30 -4.61 -9.16 17.69
N PRO A 31 -5.92 -9.14 17.93
CA PRO A 31 -6.85 -10.00 17.20
C PRO A 31 -6.75 -9.80 15.68
N THR A 32 -7.13 -10.81 14.91
CA THR A 32 -7.24 -10.74 13.45
C THR A 32 -8.68 -10.52 12.98
N THR A 33 -9.62 -10.47 13.92
CA THR A 33 -11.05 -10.25 13.67
C THR A 33 -11.63 -9.40 14.79
N GLY A 34 -12.79 -8.78 14.56
CA GLY A 34 -13.49 -8.00 15.58
C GLY A 34 -12.94 -6.57 15.75
N ALA A 35 -12.28 -6.02 14.75
CA ALA A 35 -11.98 -4.59 14.71
C ALA A 35 -13.29 -3.80 14.79
N ILE A 36 -13.33 -2.78 15.65
CA ILE A 36 -14.51 -1.92 15.82
C ILE A 36 -14.54 -0.77 14.81
N ALA A 37 -13.39 -0.47 14.20
CA ALA A 37 -13.26 0.47 13.10
C ALA A 37 -12.15 0.05 12.15
N THR A 38 -12.35 0.32 10.88
CA THR A 38 -11.39 0.10 9.79
C THR A 38 -11.43 1.28 8.82
N GLY A 39 -10.38 1.49 8.08
CA GLY A 39 -10.29 2.55 7.08
C GLY A 39 -8.85 2.77 6.67
N THR A 40 -8.55 3.98 6.20
CA THR A 40 -7.20 4.38 5.81
C THR A 40 -6.73 5.60 6.61
N ILE A 41 -5.41 5.69 6.81
CA ILE A 41 -4.75 6.83 7.44
C ILE A 41 -3.64 7.38 6.55
N SER A 42 -3.35 8.67 6.68
CA SER A 42 -2.23 9.37 6.02
C SER A 42 -1.17 9.90 7.01
N ASP A 43 -1.31 9.57 8.28
CA ASP A 43 -0.35 9.85 9.34
C ASP A 43 -0.49 8.86 10.51
N PHE A 44 0.43 8.87 11.47
CA PHE A 44 0.36 8.06 12.69
C PHE A 44 -0.21 8.85 13.88
N ASN A 45 -1.17 9.75 13.65
CA ASN A 45 -1.83 10.47 14.73
C ASN A 45 -2.83 9.58 15.48
N VAL A 46 -2.30 8.75 16.37
CA VAL A 46 -3.09 7.77 17.15
C VAL A 46 -4.14 8.45 18.02
N SER A 47 -3.87 9.68 18.50
CA SER A 47 -4.84 10.42 19.30
C SER A 47 -6.06 10.83 18.49
N ALA A 48 -5.85 11.32 17.26
CA ALA A 48 -6.96 11.65 16.37
C ALA A 48 -7.75 10.39 15.99
N LEU A 49 -7.05 9.28 15.71
CA LEU A 49 -7.69 8.01 15.41
C LEU A 49 -8.53 7.51 16.60
N GLN A 50 -7.97 7.48 17.81
CA GLN A 50 -8.64 7.07 19.04
C GLN A 50 -9.88 7.93 19.30
N SER A 51 -9.78 9.25 19.19
CA SER A 51 -10.92 10.17 19.37
C SER A 51 -12.02 9.94 18.34
N SER A 52 -11.68 9.54 17.12
CA SER A 52 -12.66 9.25 16.06
C SER A 52 -13.51 8.00 16.34
N VAL A 53 -13.01 7.07 17.15
CA VAL A 53 -13.69 5.82 17.52
C VAL A 53 -14.32 5.84 18.91
N GLY A 54 -14.23 6.95 19.68
CA GLY A 54 -14.95 7.15 20.93
C GLY A 54 -14.10 7.16 22.20
N ASP A 55 -12.87 7.64 22.15
CA ASP A 55 -11.98 7.85 23.30
C ASP A 55 -11.75 6.60 24.17
N ILE A 56 -11.40 5.50 23.53
CA ILE A 56 -11.15 4.20 24.18
C ILE A 56 -9.78 4.23 24.85
N GLY A 57 -9.72 4.01 26.17
CA GLY A 57 -8.49 4.14 26.96
C GLY A 57 -7.45 3.05 26.68
N SER A 58 -7.88 1.80 26.51
CA SER A 58 -7.02 0.67 26.17
C SER A 58 -7.40 0.13 24.80
N PHE A 59 -6.46 0.07 23.86
CA PHE A 59 -6.75 -0.28 22.49
C PHE A 59 -5.52 -0.84 21.76
N ALA A 60 -5.77 -1.42 20.61
CA ALA A 60 -4.71 -1.81 19.68
C ALA A 60 -5.05 -1.38 18.25
N VAL A 61 -4.03 -1.17 17.46
CA VAL A 61 -4.16 -0.82 16.05
C VAL A 61 -3.20 -1.67 15.22
N ARG A 62 -3.71 -2.21 14.14
CA ARG A 62 -2.91 -2.82 13.07
C ARG A 62 -2.97 -1.91 11.86
N TYR A 63 -1.81 -1.45 11.41
CA TYR A 63 -1.63 -0.75 10.15
C TYR A 63 -1.05 -1.71 9.13
N THR A 64 -1.61 -1.75 7.93
CA THR A 64 -1.14 -2.61 6.85
C THR A 64 -1.17 -1.91 5.50
N GLY A 65 -0.27 -2.31 4.63
CA GLY A 65 -0.20 -1.80 3.27
C GLY A 65 1.09 -2.25 2.59
N TYR A 66 1.53 -1.44 1.67
CA TYR A 66 2.70 -1.70 0.84
C TYR A 66 3.59 -0.48 0.80
N MET A 67 4.90 -0.69 0.68
CA MET A 67 5.91 0.35 0.60
C MET A 67 6.71 0.21 -0.69
N SER A 68 6.93 1.31 -1.39
CA SER A 68 7.77 1.36 -2.59
C SER A 68 9.22 1.66 -2.25
N ILE A 69 10.11 0.78 -2.67
CA ILE A 69 11.57 0.95 -2.58
C ILE A 69 12.11 1.24 -3.98
N THR A 70 12.79 2.36 -4.14
CA THR A 70 13.34 2.82 -5.43
C THR A 70 14.84 2.62 -5.56
N THR A 71 15.53 2.20 -4.50
CA THR A 71 16.98 2.00 -4.49
C THR A 71 17.33 0.76 -3.67
N ASN A 72 18.05 -0.19 -4.26
CA ASN A 72 18.55 -1.35 -3.53
C ASN A 72 19.50 -0.92 -2.40
N GLY A 73 19.38 -1.56 -1.24
CA GLY A 73 20.33 -1.36 -0.17
C GLY A 73 19.77 -1.62 1.22
N THR A 74 20.57 -1.28 2.23
CA THR A 74 20.19 -1.47 3.63
C THR A 74 19.38 -0.27 4.11
N TYR A 75 18.18 -0.57 4.61
CA TYR A 75 17.28 0.38 5.26
C TYR A 75 17.23 0.09 6.75
N THR A 76 17.14 1.14 7.54
CA THR A 76 16.93 1.04 8.99
C THR A 76 15.59 1.71 9.31
N PHE A 77 14.71 0.95 9.93
CA PHE A 77 13.39 1.41 10.39
C PHE A 77 13.41 1.65 11.89
N PHE A 78 12.58 2.57 12.33
CA PHE A 78 12.45 2.96 13.73
C PHE A 78 10.97 3.06 14.07
N THR A 79 10.57 2.54 15.23
CA THR A 79 9.31 2.91 15.86
C THR A 79 9.59 3.57 17.19
N SER A 80 8.92 4.69 17.46
CA SER A 80 8.84 5.29 18.78
C SER A 80 7.40 5.21 19.26
N SER A 81 7.18 4.57 20.37
CA SER A 81 5.84 4.32 20.88
C SER A 81 5.76 4.35 22.39
N ASP A 82 4.55 4.58 22.88
CA ASP A 82 4.05 4.42 24.24
C ASP A 82 2.64 3.82 24.09
N ASP A 83 2.33 2.60 24.39
CA ASP A 83 3.20 1.47 24.78
C ASP A 83 3.83 0.75 23.57
N GLY A 84 3.56 -0.56 23.46
CA GLY A 84 4.26 -1.48 22.57
C GLY A 84 3.96 -1.32 21.09
N SER A 85 5.00 -1.52 20.26
CA SER A 85 4.87 -1.55 18.82
C SER A 85 5.85 -2.53 18.16
N LYS A 86 5.50 -2.99 16.95
CA LYS A 86 6.40 -3.71 16.04
C LYS A 86 6.24 -3.20 14.62
N LEU A 87 7.29 -3.30 13.84
CA LEU A 87 7.27 -3.04 12.40
C LEU A 87 7.78 -4.26 11.66
N LEU A 88 7.01 -4.71 10.67
CA LEU A 88 7.33 -5.85 9.82
C LEU A 88 7.41 -5.40 8.36
N ILE A 89 8.38 -5.94 7.63
CA ILE A 89 8.51 -5.81 6.17
C ILE A 89 8.55 -7.22 5.59
N ASP A 90 7.80 -7.48 4.54
CA ASP A 90 7.68 -8.80 3.90
C ASP A 90 7.29 -9.91 4.90
N GLY A 91 6.52 -9.55 5.95
CA GLY A 91 6.14 -10.45 7.04
C GLY A 91 7.25 -10.75 8.06
N VAL A 92 8.45 -10.18 7.91
CA VAL A 92 9.58 -10.33 8.83
C VAL A 92 9.59 -9.18 9.83
N GLU A 93 9.72 -9.50 11.14
CA GLU A 93 9.88 -8.49 12.19
C GLU A 93 11.23 -7.77 12.03
N ILE A 94 11.17 -6.47 11.76
CA ILE A 94 12.37 -5.62 11.63
C ILE A 94 12.57 -4.80 12.88
N VAL A 95 11.52 -4.24 13.46
CA VAL A 95 11.61 -3.48 14.72
C VAL A 95 10.74 -4.15 15.76
N ASN A 96 11.34 -4.47 16.91
CA ASN A 96 10.63 -4.93 18.10
C ASN A 96 10.75 -3.87 19.20
N ASN A 97 9.66 -3.17 19.43
CA ASN A 97 9.48 -2.20 20.50
C ASN A 97 8.24 -2.59 21.31
N ASP A 98 8.08 -3.91 21.56
CA ASP A 98 6.92 -4.48 22.23
C ASP A 98 7.02 -4.40 23.75
N GLY A 99 5.89 -4.54 24.42
CA GLY A 99 5.78 -4.53 25.88
C GLY A 99 5.20 -3.23 26.45
N ILE A 100 4.98 -3.23 27.77
CA ILE A 100 4.54 -2.02 28.50
C ILE A 100 5.73 -1.13 28.76
N HIS A 101 5.70 0.09 28.28
CA HIS A 101 6.75 1.08 28.52
C HIS A 101 6.26 2.49 28.17
N GLY A 102 6.82 3.50 28.82
CA GLY A 102 6.68 4.88 28.37
C GLY A 102 7.37 5.11 27.03
N SER A 103 7.23 6.31 26.48
CA SER A 103 7.80 6.62 25.15
C SER A 103 9.26 6.20 25.00
N GLN A 104 9.52 5.26 24.12
CA GLN A 104 10.86 4.83 23.73
C GLN A 104 10.95 4.54 22.23
N GLU A 105 12.17 4.56 21.73
CA GLU A 105 12.45 4.22 20.33
C GLU A 105 13.30 2.94 20.25
N ARG A 106 12.97 2.11 19.25
CA ARG A 106 13.75 0.96 18.83
C ARG A 106 13.94 1.00 17.31
N SER A 107 14.96 0.28 16.85
CA SER A 107 15.26 0.21 15.43
C SER A 107 15.71 -1.17 15.00
N GLY A 108 15.59 -1.45 13.72
CA GLY A 108 16.11 -2.62 13.06
C GLY A 108 16.43 -2.34 11.60
N SER A 109 17.33 -3.14 11.03
CA SER A 109 17.79 -2.95 9.66
C SER A 109 17.49 -4.18 8.81
N VAL A 110 17.20 -3.93 7.54
CA VAL A 110 16.94 -4.95 6.52
C VAL A 110 17.51 -4.48 5.18
N THR A 111 17.98 -5.43 4.36
CA THR A 111 18.36 -5.14 2.98
C THR A 111 17.16 -5.37 2.10
N LEU A 112 16.76 -4.35 1.35
CA LEU A 112 15.63 -4.37 0.44
C LEU A 112 16.11 -4.14 -1.00
N GLU A 113 15.45 -4.79 -1.92
CA GLU A 113 15.61 -4.56 -3.35
C GLU A 113 14.61 -3.51 -3.84
N VAL A 114 14.82 -2.98 -5.03
CA VAL A 114 13.83 -2.13 -5.69
C VAL A 114 12.56 -2.96 -5.93
N GLY A 115 11.44 -2.40 -5.52
CA GLY A 115 10.16 -3.08 -5.64
C GLY A 115 9.14 -2.64 -4.60
N ILE A 116 8.08 -3.43 -4.50
CA ILE A 116 6.99 -3.23 -3.57
C ILE A 116 7.10 -4.25 -2.45
N HIS A 117 7.08 -3.78 -1.22
CA HIS A 117 7.23 -4.59 -0.02
C HIS A 117 6.00 -4.43 0.88
N PRO A 118 5.31 -5.52 1.24
CA PRO A 118 4.30 -5.49 2.30
C PRO A 118 4.87 -4.90 3.58
N ILE A 119 4.16 -3.94 4.17
CA ILE A 119 4.50 -3.33 5.47
C ILE A 119 3.36 -3.53 6.46
N SER A 120 3.71 -3.87 7.69
CA SER A 120 2.77 -3.87 8.82
C SER A 120 3.39 -3.15 10.00
N ILE A 121 2.59 -2.30 10.66
CA ILE A 121 2.94 -1.68 11.93
C ILE A 121 1.85 -2.04 12.94
N LEU A 122 2.26 -2.68 14.01
CA LEU A 122 1.41 -3.10 15.11
C LEU A 122 1.66 -2.19 16.29
N PHE A 123 0.58 -1.75 16.94
CA PHE A 123 0.64 -0.86 18.10
C PHE A 123 -0.43 -1.24 19.10
N TYR A 124 -0.13 -1.13 20.39
CA TYR A 124 -1.16 -1.17 21.42
C TYR A 124 -0.88 -0.14 22.51
N GLN A 125 -1.97 0.25 23.15
CA GLN A 125 -2.04 1.08 24.33
C GLN A 125 -2.65 0.29 25.49
N GLY A 126 -1.91 0.15 26.57
CA GLY A 126 -2.40 -0.44 27.83
C GLY A 126 -3.03 0.60 28.73
N GLU A 127 -2.22 1.43 29.37
CA GLU A 127 -2.66 2.45 30.31
C GLU A 127 -1.78 3.71 30.22
N GLY A 128 -2.33 4.87 30.59
CA GLY A 128 -1.59 6.12 30.65
C GLY A 128 -1.57 6.93 29.37
N GLY A 129 -0.43 7.51 29.06
CA GLY A 129 -0.20 8.23 27.80
C GLY A 129 0.02 7.28 26.64
N PHE A 130 -0.20 7.74 25.41
CA PHE A 130 0.07 6.93 24.22
C PHE A 130 0.60 7.78 23.06
N SER A 131 1.47 7.19 22.29
CA SER A 131 2.02 7.79 21.07
C SER A 131 2.55 6.73 20.13
N LEU A 132 2.55 7.03 18.85
CA LEU A 132 3.21 6.22 17.81
C LEU A 132 3.82 7.13 16.77
N SER A 133 5.05 6.85 16.39
CA SER A 133 5.67 7.38 15.18
C SER A 133 6.56 6.33 14.54
N ALA A 134 6.69 6.39 13.23
CA ALA A 134 7.61 5.57 12.46
C ALA A 134 8.56 6.46 11.66
N SER A 135 9.81 6.04 11.61
CA SER A 135 10.87 6.72 10.84
C SER A 135 11.71 5.69 10.10
N TYR A 136 12.46 6.14 9.11
CA TYR A 136 13.38 5.29 8.38
C TYR A 136 14.63 6.05 7.93
N SER A 137 15.65 5.32 7.56
CA SER A 137 16.82 5.79 6.82
C SER A 137 17.22 4.74 5.79
N GLY A 138 17.96 5.13 4.77
CA GLY A 138 18.34 4.19 3.72
C GLY A 138 19.46 4.75 2.84
N PRO A 139 19.76 4.14 1.69
CA PRO A 139 20.78 4.63 0.78
C PRO A 139 20.54 6.09 0.42
N SER A 140 21.47 6.96 0.81
CA SER A 140 21.39 8.41 0.64
C SER A 140 20.20 9.11 1.33
N ILE A 141 19.50 8.42 2.23
CA ILE A 141 18.39 8.95 3.02
C ILE A 141 18.81 9.01 4.49
N SER A 142 18.98 10.22 5.03
CA SER A 142 19.15 10.43 6.47
C SER A 142 17.85 10.05 7.21
N LYS A 143 17.96 9.69 8.51
CA LYS A 143 16.78 9.38 9.30
C LYS A 143 15.72 10.48 9.19
N THR A 144 14.54 10.10 8.76
CA THR A 144 13.37 10.99 8.61
C THR A 144 12.10 10.22 8.94
N SER A 145 11.00 10.92 9.19
CA SER A 145 9.68 10.28 9.35
C SER A 145 9.38 9.42 8.13
N LEU A 146 8.76 8.27 8.35
CA LEU A 146 8.31 7.40 7.27
C LEU A 146 7.26 8.14 6.43
N PRO A 147 7.57 8.49 5.17
CA PRO A 147 6.68 9.34 4.39
C PRO A 147 5.55 8.51 3.78
N PHE A 148 4.33 8.99 3.90
CA PHE A 148 3.17 8.27 3.38
C PHE A 148 3.11 8.19 1.85
N ASN A 149 3.75 9.11 1.13
CA ASN A 149 3.76 9.07 -0.35
C ASN A 149 4.50 7.87 -0.97
N ILE A 150 5.24 7.08 -0.17
CA ILE A 150 5.81 5.81 -0.61
C ILE A 150 4.99 4.61 -0.12
N LEU A 151 3.86 4.85 0.54
CA LEU A 151 2.97 3.84 1.12
C LEU A 151 1.66 3.79 0.34
N ALA A 152 1.06 2.61 0.24
CA ALA A 152 -0.28 2.41 -0.31
C ALA A 152 -1.06 1.36 0.50
N PRO A 153 -2.38 1.51 0.64
CA PRO A 153 -3.22 0.56 1.38
C PRO A 153 -3.38 -0.77 0.65
N GLU A 154 -3.28 -0.76 -0.66
CA GLU A 154 -3.42 -1.92 -1.55
C GLU A 154 -2.47 -1.79 -2.73
N LEU A 155 -2.20 -2.91 -3.38
CA LEU A 155 -1.51 -2.90 -4.67
C LEU A 155 -2.54 -2.56 -5.74
N ASP A 156 -2.27 -1.50 -6.46
CA ASP A 156 -2.96 -1.23 -7.70
C ASP A 156 -2.03 -1.51 -8.88
N TYR A 157 -2.57 -1.96 -9.99
CA TYR A 157 -1.81 -1.96 -11.23
C TYR A 157 -1.58 -0.50 -11.59
N CYS A 158 -0.32 -0.07 -11.59
CA CYS A 158 0.01 1.29 -11.94
C CYS A 158 -0.58 1.63 -13.29
N TYR A 159 -1.31 2.70 -13.30
CA TYR A 159 -1.77 3.34 -14.50
C TYR A 159 -0.54 3.79 -15.30
N ILE A 160 0.05 2.85 -16.04
CA ILE A 160 0.98 3.22 -17.08
C ILE A 160 0.10 3.74 -18.21
N ASP A 161 0.27 4.96 -18.54
CA ASP A 161 -0.26 5.64 -19.70
C ASP A 161 0.98 5.89 -20.57
N THR A 162 1.23 4.98 -21.49
CA THR A 162 2.49 4.93 -22.25
C THR A 162 2.52 6.00 -23.32
N ASP A 163 1.40 6.34 -23.92
CA ASP A 163 1.28 7.33 -24.98
C ASP A 163 0.88 8.72 -24.46
N GLY A 164 0.42 8.81 -23.18
CA GLY A 164 0.09 10.06 -22.51
C GLY A 164 -1.27 10.64 -22.92
N ASP A 165 -2.20 9.83 -23.41
CA ASP A 165 -3.53 10.29 -23.84
C ASP A 165 -4.52 10.46 -22.67
N GLY A 166 -4.14 10.04 -21.45
CA GLY A 166 -4.92 10.11 -20.22
C GLY A 166 -5.75 8.85 -19.97
N ILE A 167 -5.61 7.83 -20.78
CA ILE A 167 -6.19 6.49 -20.60
C ILE A 167 -5.03 5.57 -20.20
N THR A 168 -5.25 4.78 -19.18
CA THR A 168 -4.19 3.90 -18.68
C THR A 168 -4.12 2.64 -19.52
N ASN A 169 -2.93 2.09 -19.72
CA ASN A 169 -2.70 0.90 -20.54
C ASN A 169 -3.71 -0.24 -20.27
N ARG A 170 -4.14 -0.41 -19.02
CA ARG A 170 -5.14 -1.44 -18.65
C ARG A 170 -6.54 -1.18 -19.21
N LEU A 171 -6.89 0.06 -19.47
CA LEU A 171 -8.18 0.51 -20.02
C LEU A 171 -8.02 1.03 -21.44
N ASP A 172 -6.77 1.16 -21.86
CA ASP A 172 -6.38 1.59 -23.18
C ASP A 172 -6.28 0.37 -24.11
N LEU A 173 -6.64 0.58 -25.32
CA LEU A 173 -6.71 -0.45 -26.35
C LEU A 173 -5.56 -0.38 -27.33
N ASP A 174 -4.76 0.68 -27.21
CA ASP A 174 -3.62 1.03 -28.04
C ASP A 174 -2.62 1.77 -27.13
N SER A 175 -2.11 1.00 -26.15
CA SER A 175 -1.36 1.53 -24.99
C SER A 175 -0.10 2.31 -25.34
N ASP A 176 0.45 2.15 -26.56
CA ASP A 176 1.61 2.91 -27.01
C ASP A 176 1.28 3.97 -28.09
N GLY A 177 0.00 4.09 -28.47
CA GLY A 177 -0.51 5.12 -29.36
C GLY A 177 -0.07 4.99 -30.81
N ASP A 178 0.41 3.80 -31.21
CA ASP A 178 0.94 3.59 -32.59
C ASP A 178 -0.15 3.29 -33.61
N GLY A 179 -1.39 3.11 -33.15
CA GLY A 179 -2.58 2.86 -33.98
C GLY A 179 -2.85 1.37 -34.21
N CYS A 180 -2.11 0.48 -33.53
CA CYS A 180 -2.37 -0.94 -33.51
C CYS A 180 -2.88 -1.38 -32.13
N PRO A 181 -4.10 -1.87 -32.00
CA PRO A 181 -4.62 -2.27 -30.70
C PRO A 181 -3.78 -3.37 -30.03
N ASP A 182 -3.51 -3.24 -28.73
CA ASP A 182 -2.75 -4.20 -27.91
C ASP A 182 -3.16 -5.65 -28.09
N ALA A 183 -4.47 -5.88 -28.27
CA ALA A 183 -5.00 -7.22 -28.52
C ALA A 183 -4.50 -7.85 -29.82
N ILE A 184 -4.07 -7.05 -30.79
CA ILE A 184 -3.51 -7.52 -32.08
C ILE A 184 -2.02 -7.71 -31.96
N GLU A 185 -1.35 -6.90 -31.17
CA GLU A 185 0.10 -6.98 -30.93
C GLU A 185 0.48 -8.11 -29.97
N GLY A 186 -0.38 -8.34 -28.97
CA GLY A 186 -0.26 -9.51 -28.09
C GLY A 186 -0.42 -10.79 -28.90
N ALA A 187 0.50 -11.72 -28.81
CA ALA A 187 0.62 -12.97 -29.59
C ALA A 187 -0.66 -13.85 -29.70
N ALA A 188 -1.84 -13.31 -29.45
CA ALA A 188 -3.15 -13.90 -29.70
C ALA A 188 -3.51 -13.75 -31.18
N ALA A 189 -4.15 -14.74 -31.78
CA ALA A 189 -4.52 -14.74 -33.19
C ALA A 189 -5.74 -13.83 -33.48
N PHE A 190 -5.77 -12.64 -32.91
CA PHE A 190 -6.81 -11.65 -33.16
C PHE A 190 -6.47 -10.75 -34.36
N THR A 191 -7.48 -10.33 -35.06
CA THR A 191 -7.38 -9.44 -36.21
C THR A 191 -8.33 -8.26 -36.02
N THR A 192 -8.17 -7.19 -36.80
CA THR A 192 -9.06 -6.03 -36.79
C THR A 192 -10.53 -6.36 -37.01
N THR A 193 -10.86 -7.52 -37.57
CA THR A 193 -12.25 -7.98 -37.75
C THR A 193 -12.86 -8.57 -36.48
N ASP A 194 -12.05 -8.86 -35.48
CA ASP A 194 -12.49 -9.41 -34.19
C ASP A 194 -12.83 -8.30 -33.20
N LEU A 195 -12.47 -7.06 -33.50
CA LEU A 195 -12.72 -5.90 -32.68
C LEU A 195 -14.09 -5.26 -32.97
N VAL A 196 -14.76 -4.72 -31.95
CA VAL A 196 -16.03 -4.03 -32.08
C VAL A 196 -15.80 -2.60 -32.57
N ALA A 197 -16.60 -2.15 -33.55
CA ALA A 197 -16.54 -0.77 -34.03
C ALA A 197 -16.93 0.22 -32.93
N SER A 198 -16.09 1.26 -32.73
CA SER A 198 -16.13 2.15 -31.61
C SER A 198 -17.30 3.15 -31.62
N SER A 199 -17.95 3.28 -30.45
CA SER A 199 -18.63 4.52 -30.03
C SER A 199 -18.31 4.89 -28.57
N MET A 200 -17.28 4.29 -27.96
CA MET A 200 -16.91 4.54 -26.57
C MET A 200 -15.64 5.42 -26.44
N PRO A 201 -15.52 6.23 -25.37
CA PRO A 201 -14.28 6.91 -25.03
C PRO A 201 -13.17 5.87 -24.75
N GLY A 202 -11.98 6.08 -25.28
CA GLY A 202 -10.84 5.17 -25.10
C GLY A 202 -10.61 4.21 -26.27
N GLY A 203 -11.36 4.35 -27.34
CA GLY A 203 -11.00 3.72 -28.61
C GLY A 203 -9.84 4.48 -29.23
N ASN A 204 -8.99 3.74 -29.89
CA ASN A 204 -7.83 4.18 -30.67
C ASN A 204 -8.04 5.57 -31.32
N THR A 205 -7.11 6.50 -31.11
CA THR A 205 -7.15 7.85 -31.69
C THR A 205 -7.03 7.88 -33.22
N GLY A 206 -6.74 6.75 -33.86
CA GLY A 206 -6.64 6.62 -35.32
C GLY A 206 -7.65 5.69 -35.97
N GLY A 207 -8.47 4.99 -35.21
CA GLY A 207 -9.36 3.95 -35.70
C GLY A 207 -10.80 4.03 -35.18
N SER A 208 -11.69 3.27 -35.82
CA SER A 208 -13.11 3.22 -35.46
C SER A 208 -13.43 2.02 -34.55
N TYR A 209 -12.50 1.61 -33.68
CA TYR A 209 -12.63 0.40 -32.88
C TYR A 209 -12.63 0.70 -31.37
N THR A 210 -13.44 -0.04 -30.60
CA THR A 210 -13.52 0.08 -29.13
C THR A 210 -12.53 -0.82 -28.39
N GLY A 211 -11.86 -1.74 -29.10
CA GLY A 211 -11.09 -2.83 -28.50
C GLY A 211 -11.91 -3.90 -27.78
N GLU A 212 -13.25 -3.76 -27.75
CA GLU A 212 -14.10 -4.86 -27.30
C GLU A 212 -14.17 -5.96 -28.33
N TYR A 213 -14.21 -7.20 -27.89
CA TYR A 213 -14.33 -8.35 -28.78
C TYR A 213 -15.78 -8.60 -29.17
N ASN A 214 -16.02 -9.03 -30.41
CA ASN A 214 -17.34 -9.42 -30.91
C ASN A 214 -17.90 -10.69 -30.26
N SER A 215 -17.07 -11.42 -29.51
CA SER A 215 -17.47 -12.63 -28.79
C SER A 215 -16.82 -12.63 -27.41
N PRO A 216 -17.51 -13.16 -26.38
CA PRO A 216 -16.86 -13.31 -25.08
C PRO A 216 -15.63 -14.19 -25.22
N VAL A 217 -14.50 -13.69 -24.73
CA VAL A 217 -13.29 -14.49 -24.57
C VAL A 217 -13.63 -15.62 -23.59
N VAL A 218 -13.65 -16.85 -24.07
CA VAL A 218 -13.74 -18.03 -23.21
C VAL A 218 -12.31 -18.41 -22.86
N ASP A 219 -11.97 -18.34 -21.57
CA ASP A 219 -10.73 -18.85 -21.02
C ASP A 219 -10.60 -20.37 -21.23
#